data_45a8b6cf6883ebeaebae5b47695ab392
#
_entry.id   45a8b6cf6883ebeaebae5b47695ab392
#
_cell.length_a   1.000
_cell.length_b   1.000
_cell.length_c   1.000
_cell.angle_alpha   90.00
_cell.angle_beta   90.00
_cell.angle_gamma   90.00
#
_symmetry.space_group_name_H-M   'P 1'
#
loop_
_entity.id
_entity.type
_entity.pdbx_description
1 polymer ?
#
loop_
_entity_poly.entity_id
_entity_poly.type
_entity_poly.pdbx_seq_one_letter_code
_entity_poly.pdbx_strand_id
1 'polypeptide(L)'
;VCTVATPTECTSGTVTFTVVPQQPTLVVNPDPLVVTGTGTRTTPSVLDNDHFVMPNGTTTSVTTSSVTINNVVVTPSTPGTLSPTLNPDGTITVPNGLRPGLYTITYDACVVSGTCVSATATLTVKQPAPVIRPDSFTVTGTGTRTTPSILDNDDVVNPDGSTTSATGSNVTITNVVVTPTRPGYPVPTVNPNGTITIPDNAAPGLYTITYDVCTVATPTECTSGTVTF
;
A
#
# COMPACT_ATOMS: atom_id res chain seq x y z
N VAL A 1 -53.60 39.49 21.06
CA VAL A 1 -54.07 40.20 19.85
C VAL A 1 -55.24 41.07 20.27
N CYS A 2 -55.20 42.37 19.98
CA CYS A 2 -56.23 43.29 20.25
C CYS A 2 -56.87 43.77 18.96
N THR A 3 -58.19 44.12 19.00
CA THR A 3 -58.83 44.63 17.81
C THR A 3 -58.46 46.13 17.61
N VAL A 4 -58.33 46.54 16.34
CA VAL A 4 -57.96 47.92 15.99
C VAL A 4 -59.09 48.90 16.34
N ALA A 5 -60.36 48.44 16.28
CA ALA A 5 -61.50 49.24 16.55
C ALA A 5 -61.75 49.47 18.06
N THR A 6 -61.39 48.47 18.89
CA THR A 6 -61.53 48.54 20.36
C THR A 6 -60.22 48.05 20.98
N PRO A 7 -59.20 48.92 21.13
CA PRO A 7 -57.85 48.55 21.61
C PRO A 7 -57.79 47.95 23.02
N THR A 8 -58.88 48.07 23.77
CA THR A 8 -59.03 47.48 25.11
C THR A 8 -59.56 46.05 25.08
N GLU A 9 -60.14 45.64 23.97
CA GLU A 9 -60.58 44.22 23.77
C GLU A 9 -59.47 43.39 23.18
N CYS A 10 -58.75 42.76 24.07
CA CYS A 10 -57.56 41.88 23.69
C CYS A 10 -57.85 40.45 24.08
N THR A 11 -57.50 39.56 23.23
CA THR A 11 -57.43 38.09 23.50
C THR A 11 -55.99 37.64 23.53
N SER A 12 -55.62 37.01 24.60
CA SER A 12 -54.28 36.38 24.70
C SER A 12 -54.25 35.12 23.87
N GLY A 13 -53.19 34.99 23.08
CA GLY A 13 -52.86 33.77 22.36
C GLY A 13 -51.47 33.30 22.79
N THR A 14 -51.29 31.99 22.86
CA THR A 14 -49.99 31.36 23.13
C THR A 14 -49.45 30.73 21.83
N VAL A 15 -48.21 31.04 21.49
CA VAL A 15 -47.48 30.37 20.43
C VAL A 15 -46.40 29.52 21.10
N THR A 16 -46.44 28.23 20.86
CA THR A 16 -45.39 27.31 21.28
C THR A 16 -44.62 26.86 20.05
N PHE A 17 -43.32 26.87 20.16
CA PHE A 17 -42.43 26.28 19.16
C PHE A 17 -41.37 25.43 19.86
N THR A 18 -40.99 24.33 19.22
CA THR A 18 -39.91 23.45 19.70
C THR A 18 -38.65 23.76 18.93
N VAL A 19 -37.61 24.14 19.66
CA VAL A 19 -36.27 24.25 19.09
C VAL A 19 -35.60 22.88 19.21
N VAL A 20 -35.39 22.20 18.07
CA VAL A 20 -34.65 20.94 18.03
C VAL A 20 -33.17 21.29 17.93
N PRO A 21 -32.32 20.85 18.85
CA PRO A 21 -30.88 21.06 18.73
C PRO A 21 -30.36 20.43 17.42
N GLN A 22 -29.61 21.19 16.66
CA GLN A 22 -28.93 20.65 15.49
C GLN A 22 -27.83 19.70 15.95
N GLN A 23 -27.82 18.47 15.39
CA GLN A 23 -26.82 17.46 15.72
C GLN A 23 -25.51 17.72 14.96
N PRO A 24 -24.35 17.35 15.53
CA PRO A 24 -23.09 17.31 14.79
C PRO A 24 -23.20 16.40 13.57
N THR A 25 -22.57 16.80 12.47
CA THR A 25 -22.51 16.01 11.24
C THR A 25 -21.16 15.29 11.18
N LEU A 26 -21.16 13.96 11.06
CA LEU A 26 -19.96 13.17 10.84
C LEU A 26 -19.51 13.34 9.40
N VAL A 27 -18.24 13.68 9.22
CA VAL A 27 -17.55 13.73 7.93
C VAL A 27 -16.47 12.64 7.95
N VAL A 28 -16.57 11.69 7.02
CA VAL A 28 -15.59 10.63 6.82
C VAL A 28 -14.76 10.91 5.57
N ASN A 29 -13.45 10.72 5.67
CA ASN A 29 -12.50 10.94 4.57
C ASN A 29 -11.92 9.61 4.09
N PRO A 30 -11.48 9.52 2.83
CA PRO A 30 -10.82 8.32 2.31
C PRO A 30 -9.48 8.04 3.02
N ASP A 31 -9.18 6.75 3.24
CA ASP A 31 -7.97 6.26 3.91
C ASP A 31 -7.09 5.47 2.95
N PRO A 32 -6.10 6.10 2.31
CA PRO A 32 -5.09 5.38 1.54
C PRO A 32 -3.99 4.85 2.46
N LEU A 33 -4.04 3.58 2.81
CA LEU A 33 -3.10 2.92 3.70
C LEU A 33 -2.12 2.03 2.93
N VAL A 34 -0.87 2.00 3.35
CA VAL A 34 0.17 1.15 2.75
C VAL A 34 0.88 0.39 3.86
N VAL A 35 1.07 -0.92 3.66
CA VAL A 35 1.79 -1.79 4.59
C VAL A 35 2.83 -2.59 3.82
N THR A 36 4.08 -2.52 4.28
CA THR A 36 5.21 -3.31 3.76
C THR A 36 5.82 -4.11 4.90
N GLY A 37 6.49 -5.21 4.61
CA GLY A 37 7.20 -6.03 5.59
C GLY A 37 6.52 -7.36 5.85
N THR A 38 7.02 -8.08 6.87
CA THR A 38 6.62 -9.44 7.23
C THR A 38 5.90 -9.48 8.58
N GLY A 39 5.29 -10.61 8.88
CA GLY A 39 4.57 -10.80 10.15
C GLY A 39 3.19 -10.13 10.17
N THR A 40 2.52 -10.23 11.31
CA THR A 40 1.26 -9.51 11.55
C THR A 40 1.55 -8.03 11.79
N ARG A 41 0.83 -7.15 11.10
CA ARG A 41 1.02 -5.69 11.14
C ARG A 41 -0.31 -5.01 11.39
N THR A 42 -0.25 -3.78 11.91
CA THR A 42 -1.44 -2.97 12.18
C THR A 42 -1.23 -1.59 11.56
N THR A 43 -2.27 -1.06 10.92
CA THR A 43 -2.24 0.28 10.32
C THR A 43 -2.58 1.35 11.36
N PRO A 44 -2.38 2.65 11.04
CA PRO A 44 -3.12 3.73 11.68
C PRO A 44 -4.63 3.52 11.61
N SER A 45 -5.40 4.25 12.42
CA SER A 45 -6.85 4.15 12.40
C SER A 45 -7.44 4.85 11.18
N VAL A 46 -8.47 4.26 10.57
CA VAL A 46 -9.30 4.89 9.53
C VAL A 46 -10.16 6.04 10.06
N LEU A 47 -10.15 6.29 11.36
CA LEU A 47 -10.86 7.40 12.00
C LEU A 47 -9.97 8.62 12.23
N ASP A 48 -8.64 8.51 11.98
CA ASP A 48 -7.67 9.55 12.35
C ASP A 48 -7.84 10.85 11.56
N ASN A 49 -8.36 10.77 10.33
CA ASN A 49 -8.61 11.92 9.45
C ASN A 49 -10.08 12.37 9.43
N ASP A 50 -10.95 11.72 10.21
CA ASP A 50 -12.38 11.99 10.30
C ASP A 50 -12.69 13.05 11.36
N HIS A 51 -13.81 13.75 11.17
CA HIS A 51 -14.22 14.79 12.11
C HIS A 51 -15.73 15.00 12.15
N PHE A 52 -16.19 15.56 13.26
CA PHE A 52 -17.53 16.12 13.37
C PHE A 52 -17.52 17.61 13.01
N VAL A 53 -18.50 18.03 12.22
CA VAL A 53 -18.83 19.45 12.04
C VAL A 53 -19.94 19.79 13.01
N MET A 54 -19.64 20.67 13.96
CA MET A 54 -20.57 21.13 14.99
C MET A 54 -21.54 22.19 14.41
N PRO A 55 -22.73 22.40 15.01
CA PRO A 55 -23.69 23.40 14.54
C PRO A 55 -23.17 24.84 14.47
N ASN A 56 -22.14 25.15 15.25
CA ASN A 56 -21.47 26.45 15.23
C ASN A 56 -20.36 26.56 14.15
N GLY A 57 -20.18 25.52 13.32
CA GLY A 57 -19.16 25.46 12.28
C GLY A 57 -17.76 25.02 12.75
N THR A 58 -17.55 24.74 14.03
CA THR A 58 -16.28 24.19 14.52
C THR A 58 -16.18 22.70 14.23
N THR A 59 -14.95 22.17 14.16
CA THR A 59 -14.69 20.75 13.95
C THR A 59 -14.08 20.12 15.19
N THR A 60 -14.40 18.84 15.43
CA THR A 60 -13.79 18.00 16.47
C THR A 60 -13.44 16.64 15.89
N SER A 61 -12.29 16.08 16.29
CA SER A 61 -11.85 14.76 15.83
C SER A 61 -12.81 13.65 16.25
N VAL A 62 -12.94 12.64 15.41
CA VAL A 62 -13.65 11.40 15.73
C VAL A 62 -12.80 10.57 16.68
N THR A 63 -13.46 9.86 17.59
CA THR A 63 -12.84 8.91 18.51
C THR A 63 -13.65 7.62 18.56
N THR A 64 -13.03 6.53 18.99
CA THR A 64 -13.68 5.22 19.17
C THR A 64 -14.83 5.24 20.19
N SER A 65 -14.91 6.27 21.05
CA SER A 65 -16.03 6.47 21.97
C SER A 65 -17.20 7.22 21.33
N SER A 66 -16.98 7.91 20.20
CA SER A 66 -17.99 8.73 19.51
C SER A 66 -18.65 8.05 18.32
N VAL A 67 -17.98 7.03 17.75
CA VAL A 67 -18.49 6.24 16.63
C VAL A 67 -18.25 4.74 16.86
N THR A 68 -19.09 3.92 16.22
CA THR A 68 -18.89 2.48 16.09
C THR A 68 -18.75 2.12 14.62
N ILE A 69 -17.92 1.11 14.33
CA ILE A 69 -17.69 0.61 12.99
C ILE A 69 -18.58 -0.63 12.78
N ASN A 70 -19.38 -0.63 11.72
CA ASN A 70 -20.31 -1.70 11.37
C ASN A 70 -20.22 -2.05 9.88
N ASN A 71 -20.87 -3.15 9.48
CA ASN A 71 -21.06 -3.56 8.08
C ASN A 71 -19.75 -3.63 7.27
N VAL A 72 -18.69 -4.14 7.88
CA VAL A 72 -17.36 -4.22 7.25
C VAL A 72 -17.36 -5.25 6.13
N VAL A 73 -16.98 -4.83 4.94
CA VAL A 73 -16.77 -5.70 3.77
C VAL A 73 -15.38 -5.48 3.20
N VAL A 74 -14.62 -6.55 3.02
CA VAL A 74 -13.28 -6.55 2.44
C VAL A 74 -13.30 -7.13 1.03
N THR A 75 -12.71 -6.45 0.06
CA THR A 75 -12.59 -6.88 -1.33
C THR A 75 -11.13 -6.73 -1.81
N PRO A 76 -10.48 -7.74 -2.42
CA PRO A 76 -11.03 -9.08 -2.69
C PRO A 76 -11.13 -9.93 -1.42
N SER A 77 -12.17 -10.74 -1.36
CA SER A 77 -12.36 -11.75 -0.31
C SER A 77 -12.53 -13.10 -1.01
N THR A 78 -11.56 -13.99 -0.85
CA THR A 78 -11.65 -15.37 -1.36
C THR A 78 -11.83 -16.31 -0.18
N PRO A 79 -12.89 -17.12 -0.12
CA PRO A 79 -13.11 -18.06 0.97
C PRO A 79 -11.89 -18.96 1.20
N GLY A 80 -11.49 -19.11 2.47
CA GLY A 80 -10.34 -19.93 2.86
C GLY A 80 -8.96 -19.26 2.67
N THR A 81 -8.89 -18.00 2.25
CA THR A 81 -7.65 -17.22 2.19
C THR A 81 -7.59 -16.20 3.32
N LEU A 82 -6.36 -15.73 3.64
CA LEU A 82 -6.16 -14.65 4.58
C LEU A 82 -6.79 -13.36 4.06
N SER A 83 -7.36 -12.57 4.97
CA SER A 83 -7.97 -11.28 4.68
C SER A 83 -7.58 -10.27 5.78
N PRO A 84 -7.40 -8.98 5.47
CA PRO A 84 -7.25 -7.96 6.49
C PRO A 84 -8.53 -7.83 7.33
N THR A 85 -8.39 -7.40 8.57
CA THR A 85 -9.51 -7.21 9.50
C THR A 85 -9.53 -5.76 9.99
N LEU A 86 -10.64 -5.06 9.76
CA LEU A 86 -10.87 -3.75 10.37
C LEU A 86 -11.35 -3.95 11.81
N ASN A 87 -10.60 -3.41 12.76
CA ASN A 87 -10.84 -3.53 14.18
C ASN A 87 -11.84 -2.45 14.67
N PRO A 88 -12.50 -2.65 15.82
CA PRO A 88 -13.40 -1.66 16.40
C PRO A 88 -12.75 -0.31 16.73
N ASP A 89 -11.42 -0.28 16.91
CA ASP A 89 -10.64 0.94 17.14
C ASP A 89 -10.25 1.68 15.85
N GLY A 90 -10.73 1.19 14.70
CA GLY A 90 -10.45 1.75 13.38
C GLY A 90 -9.12 1.30 12.77
N THR A 91 -8.27 0.60 13.50
CA THR A 91 -7.03 0.04 12.93
C THR A 91 -7.33 -1.17 12.03
N ILE A 92 -6.47 -1.44 11.05
CA ILE A 92 -6.60 -2.65 10.23
C ILE A 92 -5.47 -3.61 10.58
N THR A 93 -5.84 -4.80 11.05
CA THR A 93 -4.90 -5.90 11.23
C THR A 93 -4.64 -6.59 9.90
N VAL A 94 -3.38 -6.61 9.48
CA VAL A 94 -2.87 -7.32 8.30
C VAL A 94 -2.23 -8.61 8.79
N PRO A 95 -2.82 -9.79 8.54
CA PRO A 95 -2.29 -11.05 9.03
C PRO A 95 -0.95 -11.40 8.36
N ASN A 96 -0.14 -12.17 9.07
CA ASN A 96 1.10 -12.71 8.51
C ASN A 96 0.81 -13.56 7.26
N GLY A 97 1.58 -13.38 6.20
CA GLY A 97 1.41 -14.11 4.94
C GLY A 97 0.25 -13.61 4.05
N LEU A 98 -0.38 -12.47 4.38
CA LEU A 98 -1.37 -11.87 3.48
C LEU A 98 -0.71 -11.53 2.13
N ARG A 99 -1.37 -11.95 1.04
CA ARG A 99 -0.85 -11.72 -0.32
C ARG A 99 -0.69 -10.23 -0.62
N PRO A 100 0.38 -9.83 -1.33
CA PRO A 100 0.51 -8.47 -1.84
C PRO A 100 -0.64 -8.13 -2.79
N GLY A 101 -1.06 -6.87 -2.75
CA GLY A 101 -2.15 -6.38 -3.59
C GLY A 101 -2.92 -5.23 -2.95
N LEU A 102 -3.93 -4.77 -3.67
CA LEU A 102 -4.85 -3.73 -3.21
C LEU A 102 -6.10 -4.40 -2.61
N TYR A 103 -6.44 -4.00 -1.39
CA TYR A 103 -7.65 -4.37 -0.69
C TYR A 103 -8.52 -3.13 -0.48
N THR A 104 -9.81 -3.24 -0.80
CA THR A 104 -10.79 -2.21 -0.52
C THR A 104 -11.64 -2.66 0.67
N ILE A 105 -11.77 -1.82 1.67
CA ILE A 105 -12.51 -2.09 2.89
C ILE A 105 -13.61 -1.04 2.98
N THR A 106 -14.85 -1.46 2.83
CA THR A 106 -16.02 -0.60 3.04
C THR A 106 -16.61 -0.87 4.41
N TYR A 107 -17.07 0.16 5.07
CA TYR A 107 -17.65 0.07 6.40
C TYR A 107 -18.63 1.21 6.64
N ASP A 108 -19.46 1.08 7.66
CA ASP A 108 -20.32 2.16 8.15
C ASP A 108 -19.78 2.70 9.47
N ALA A 109 -19.47 4.00 9.52
CA ALA A 109 -19.17 4.72 10.75
C ALA A 109 -20.48 5.27 11.34
N CYS A 110 -20.91 4.72 12.48
CA CYS A 110 -22.18 5.05 13.09
C CYS A 110 -21.97 5.84 14.38
N VAL A 111 -22.57 7.03 14.46
CA VAL A 111 -22.57 7.81 15.71
C VAL A 111 -23.50 7.19 16.75
N VAL A 112 -23.25 7.46 18.04
CA VAL A 112 -24.04 6.91 19.15
C VAL A 112 -25.54 7.22 19.02
N SER A 113 -25.90 8.32 18.35
CA SER A 113 -27.30 8.67 18.05
C SER A 113 -27.97 7.80 16.98
N GLY A 114 -27.22 6.88 16.34
CA GLY A 114 -27.74 5.91 15.39
C GLY A 114 -27.63 6.31 13.91
N THR A 115 -27.11 7.49 13.57
CA THR A 115 -26.86 7.86 12.18
C THR A 115 -25.53 7.25 11.72
N CYS A 116 -25.53 6.61 10.54
CA CYS A 116 -24.34 6.02 9.95
C CYS A 116 -23.95 6.71 8.65
N VAL A 117 -22.64 6.79 8.38
CA VAL A 117 -22.05 7.26 7.14
C VAL A 117 -21.18 6.13 6.59
N SER A 118 -21.41 5.75 5.34
CA SER A 118 -20.57 4.74 4.67
C SER A 118 -19.23 5.33 4.27
N ALA A 119 -18.17 4.59 4.53
CA ALA A 119 -16.78 4.96 4.30
C ALA A 119 -16.02 3.87 3.55
N THR A 120 -14.87 4.24 3.00
CA THR A 120 -14.00 3.32 2.27
C THR A 120 -12.55 3.59 2.62
N ALA A 121 -11.85 2.55 3.08
CA ALA A 121 -10.39 2.54 3.17
C ALA A 121 -9.79 1.69 2.04
N THR A 122 -8.66 2.10 1.52
CA THR A 122 -7.86 1.32 0.58
C THR A 122 -6.57 0.90 1.26
N LEU A 123 -6.28 -0.40 1.28
CA LEU A 123 -5.08 -0.96 1.86
C LEU A 123 -4.21 -1.57 0.76
N THR A 124 -3.04 -0.99 0.51
CA THR A 124 -2.02 -1.58 -0.37
C THR A 124 -1.06 -2.41 0.48
N VAL A 125 -1.06 -3.72 0.27
CA VAL A 125 -0.09 -4.64 0.88
C VAL A 125 1.05 -4.85 -0.11
N LYS A 126 2.27 -4.49 0.30
CA LYS A 126 3.48 -4.65 -0.51
C LYS A 126 4.32 -5.81 -0.01
N GLN A 127 4.93 -6.53 -0.93
CA GLN A 127 5.96 -7.52 -0.63
C GLN A 127 7.24 -6.79 -0.22
N PRO A 128 8.04 -7.31 0.72
CA PRO A 128 9.37 -6.77 0.99
C PRO A 128 10.24 -6.78 -0.26
N ALA A 129 11.20 -5.85 -0.35
CA ALA A 129 12.20 -5.85 -1.40
C ALA A 129 13.05 -7.15 -1.35
N PRO A 130 13.54 -7.64 -2.50
CA PRO A 130 14.37 -8.84 -2.52
C PRO A 130 15.72 -8.59 -1.84
N VAL A 131 16.34 -9.66 -1.34
CA VAL A 131 17.70 -9.65 -0.78
C VAL A 131 18.66 -10.02 -1.88
N ILE A 132 19.48 -9.04 -2.32
CA ILE A 132 20.44 -9.19 -3.41
C ILE A 132 21.85 -9.22 -2.84
N ARG A 133 22.65 -10.21 -3.30
CA ARG A 133 24.04 -10.40 -2.92
C ARG A 133 24.95 -10.14 -4.09
N PRO A 134 26.16 -9.59 -3.87
CA PRO A 134 27.11 -9.35 -4.95
C PRO A 134 27.57 -10.66 -5.62
N ASP A 135 27.74 -10.62 -6.94
CA ASP A 135 28.27 -11.70 -7.74
C ASP A 135 29.64 -11.38 -8.33
N SER A 136 30.42 -12.41 -8.52
CA SER A 136 31.70 -12.30 -9.21
C SER A 136 31.96 -13.55 -10.05
N PHE A 137 32.26 -13.35 -11.33
CA PHE A 137 32.54 -14.44 -12.26
C PHE A 137 33.92 -14.29 -12.91
N THR A 138 34.51 -15.39 -13.28
CA THR A 138 35.66 -15.41 -14.21
C THR A 138 35.22 -16.06 -15.52
N VAL A 139 35.34 -15.31 -16.61
CA VAL A 139 34.91 -15.78 -17.93
C VAL A 139 36.15 -15.86 -18.85
N THR A 140 36.44 -17.06 -19.37
CA THR A 140 37.55 -17.32 -20.23
C THR A 140 37.11 -17.96 -21.56
N GLY A 141 37.94 -17.93 -22.54
CA GLY A 141 37.69 -18.57 -23.85
C GLY A 141 37.27 -17.57 -24.94
N THR A 142 36.94 -18.07 -26.11
CA THR A 142 36.56 -17.35 -27.33
C THR A 142 35.12 -17.66 -27.70
N GLY A 143 34.53 -16.88 -28.59
CA GLY A 143 33.11 -16.98 -28.97
C GLY A 143 32.16 -16.31 -27.98
N THR A 144 30.87 -16.38 -28.27
CA THR A 144 29.83 -15.92 -27.34
C THR A 144 29.76 -16.84 -26.13
N ARG A 145 29.77 -16.26 -24.93
CA ARG A 145 29.75 -16.96 -23.63
C ARG A 145 28.61 -16.48 -22.77
N THR A 146 28.21 -17.32 -21.83
CA THR A 146 27.15 -17.00 -20.88
C THR A 146 27.63 -17.32 -19.46
N THR A 147 27.37 -16.42 -18.49
CA THR A 147 27.70 -16.65 -17.09
C THR A 147 26.60 -17.50 -16.40
N PRO A 148 26.85 -18.01 -15.18
CA PRO A 148 25.76 -18.33 -14.25
C PRO A 148 24.81 -17.16 -14.04
N SER A 149 23.68 -17.41 -13.45
CA SER A 149 22.73 -16.34 -13.14
C SER A 149 23.21 -15.48 -11.97
N ILE A 150 23.04 -14.17 -12.08
CA ILE A 150 23.25 -13.22 -10.97
C ILE A 150 22.12 -13.28 -9.93
N LEU A 151 21.12 -14.16 -10.12
CA LEU A 151 20.04 -14.41 -9.19
C LEU A 151 20.25 -15.69 -8.37
N ASP A 152 21.31 -16.48 -8.66
CA ASP A 152 21.48 -17.82 -8.06
C ASP A 152 21.70 -17.79 -6.54
N ASN A 153 22.22 -16.68 -5.99
CA ASN A 153 22.46 -16.48 -4.56
C ASN A 153 21.47 -15.52 -3.90
N ASP A 154 20.47 -15.06 -4.63
CA ASP A 154 19.51 -14.05 -4.22
C ASP A 154 18.19 -14.66 -3.72
N ASP A 155 17.49 -13.93 -2.87
CA ASP A 155 16.24 -14.38 -2.27
C ASP A 155 15.12 -13.33 -2.42
N VAL A 156 13.92 -13.81 -2.66
CA VAL A 156 12.67 -13.06 -2.52
C VAL A 156 12.12 -13.30 -1.12
N VAL A 157 11.85 -12.23 -0.39
CA VAL A 157 11.24 -12.30 0.94
C VAL A 157 9.73 -12.33 0.79
N ASN A 158 9.08 -13.39 1.28
CA ASN A 158 7.64 -13.53 1.26
C ASN A 158 6.97 -12.74 2.40
N PRO A 159 5.68 -12.39 2.29
CA PRO A 159 4.97 -11.64 3.35
C PRO A 159 4.91 -12.36 4.71
N ASP A 160 5.09 -13.68 4.74
CA ASP A 160 5.16 -14.48 5.97
C ASP A 160 6.56 -14.53 6.62
N GLY A 161 7.57 -13.91 5.96
CA GLY A 161 8.96 -13.89 6.39
C GLY A 161 9.79 -15.07 5.87
N SER A 162 9.18 -16.03 5.20
CA SER A 162 9.94 -17.07 4.48
C SER A 162 10.67 -16.48 3.26
N THR A 163 11.70 -17.20 2.79
CA THR A 163 12.42 -16.80 1.59
C THR A 163 12.26 -17.86 0.50
N THR A 164 12.26 -17.41 -0.74
CA THR A 164 12.32 -18.24 -1.93
C THR A 164 13.43 -17.73 -2.85
N SER A 165 14.13 -18.62 -3.54
CA SER A 165 15.18 -18.22 -4.46
C SER A 165 14.65 -17.26 -5.53
N ALA A 166 15.41 -16.21 -5.83
CA ALA A 166 15.09 -15.29 -6.91
C ALA A 166 15.24 -15.98 -8.27
N THR A 167 14.30 -15.75 -9.14
CA THR A 167 14.28 -16.31 -10.51
C THR A 167 13.62 -15.31 -11.45
N GLY A 168 13.84 -15.40 -12.76
CA GLY A 168 13.17 -14.57 -13.76
C GLY A 168 11.63 -14.67 -13.78
N SER A 169 11.03 -15.58 -12.99
CA SER A 169 9.58 -15.71 -12.85
C SER A 169 9.00 -14.92 -11.65
N ASN A 170 9.80 -14.64 -10.61
CA ASN A 170 9.36 -13.93 -9.41
C ASN A 170 10.02 -12.56 -9.21
N VAL A 171 11.07 -12.25 -10.00
CA VAL A 171 11.70 -10.94 -10.05
C VAL A 171 11.87 -10.45 -11.49
N THR A 172 12.06 -9.14 -11.64
CA THR A 172 12.45 -8.48 -12.88
C THR A 172 13.77 -7.72 -12.66
N ILE A 173 14.66 -7.78 -13.65
CA ILE A 173 15.92 -7.03 -13.64
C ILE A 173 15.73 -5.76 -14.48
N THR A 174 16.06 -4.62 -13.92
CA THR A 174 15.89 -3.29 -14.55
C THR A 174 17.11 -2.41 -14.31
N ASN A 175 17.14 -1.22 -14.92
CA ASN A 175 18.19 -0.21 -14.71
C ASN A 175 19.63 -0.74 -14.88
N VAL A 176 19.84 -1.63 -15.87
CA VAL A 176 21.12 -2.27 -16.12
C VAL A 176 22.10 -1.26 -16.70
N VAL A 177 23.24 -1.08 -16.01
CA VAL A 177 24.36 -0.24 -16.48
C VAL A 177 25.65 -1.07 -16.51
N VAL A 178 26.28 -1.14 -17.66
CA VAL A 178 27.55 -1.88 -17.89
C VAL A 178 28.72 -0.88 -17.94
N THR A 179 29.76 -1.13 -17.18
CA THR A 179 30.99 -0.31 -17.13
C THR A 179 32.23 -1.21 -17.16
N PRO A 180 33.27 -0.89 -17.96
CA PRO A 180 33.32 0.18 -18.95
C PRO A 180 32.62 -0.18 -20.26
N THR A 181 32.13 0.80 -20.98
CA THR A 181 31.81 0.69 -22.40
C THR A 181 33.01 1.14 -23.21
N ARG A 182 33.41 0.38 -24.24
CA ARG A 182 34.57 0.71 -25.07
C ARG A 182 34.14 0.86 -26.53
N PRO A 183 34.39 2.02 -27.18
CA PRO A 183 34.03 2.23 -28.58
C PRO A 183 34.63 1.13 -29.48
N GLY A 184 33.80 0.59 -30.38
CA GLY A 184 34.19 -0.46 -31.31
C GLY A 184 34.13 -1.89 -30.78
N TYR A 185 33.81 -2.10 -29.52
CA TYR A 185 33.61 -3.41 -28.92
C TYR A 185 32.15 -3.65 -28.51
N PRO A 186 31.60 -4.86 -28.73
CA PRO A 186 30.27 -5.20 -28.25
C PRO A 186 30.24 -5.26 -26.73
N VAL A 187 29.08 -4.85 -26.15
CA VAL A 187 28.86 -4.74 -24.70
C VAL A 187 28.13 -5.98 -24.21
N PRO A 188 28.53 -6.57 -23.07
CA PRO A 188 27.78 -7.63 -22.41
C PRO A 188 26.34 -7.22 -22.10
N THR A 189 25.40 -8.18 -22.12
CA THR A 189 23.97 -7.95 -21.85
C THR A 189 23.46 -8.88 -20.76
N VAL A 190 22.64 -8.35 -19.85
CA VAL A 190 21.95 -9.15 -18.83
C VAL A 190 20.64 -9.66 -19.40
N ASN A 191 20.43 -10.96 -19.30
CA ASN A 191 19.20 -11.63 -19.76
C ASN A 191 18.13 -11.62 -18.66
N PRO A 192 16.83 -11.75 -19.01
CA PRO A 192 15.75 -11.78 -18.02
C PRO A 192 15.86 -12.91 -16.98
N ASN A 193 16.57 -13.99 -17.29
CA ASN A 193 16.83 -15.10 -16.35
C ASN A 193 18.06 -14.86 -15.46
N GLY A 194 18.65 -13.65 -15.50
CA GLY A 194 19.82 -13.29 -14.70
C GLY A 194 21.17 -13.69 -15.28
N THR A 195 21.23 -14.46 -16.35
CA THR A 195 22.52 -14.78 -17.01
C THR A 195 23.05 -13.56 -17.76
N ILE A 196 24.38 -13.48 -17.95
CA ILE A 196 25.00 -12.42 -18.74
C ILE A 196 25.53 -13.02 -20.01
N THR A 197 25.08 -12.54 -21.16
CA THR A 197 25.67 -12.89 -22.47
C THR A 197 26.83 -11.94 -22.75
N ILE A 198 28.02 -12.54 -22.92
CA ILE A 198 29.25 -11.85 -23.31
C ILE A 198 29.47 -12.15 -24.79
N PRO A 199 29.34 -11.16 -25.68
CA PRO A 199 29.49 -11.34 -27.11
C PRO A 199 30.90 -11.79 -27.47
N ASP A 200 31.05 -12.48 -28.63
CA ASP A 200 32.34 -12.66 -29.23
C ASP A 200 32.99 -11.30 -29.52
N ASN A 201 34.31 -11.21 -29.35
CA ASN A 201 35.05 -9.95 -29.49
C ASN A 201 34.71 -8.84 -28.49
N ALA A 202 34.04 -9.14 -27.36
CA ALA A 202 33.98 -8.20 -26.23
C ALA A 202 35.42 -7.86 -25.78
N ALA A 203 35.66 -6.58 -25.43
CA ALA A 203 36.99 -6.17 -25.01
C ALA A 203 37.43 -6.92 -23.74
N PRO A 204 38.66 -7.43 -23.67
CA PRO A 204 39.13 -8.06 -22.44
C PRO A 204 39.32 -7.05 -21.33
N GLY A 205 39.06 -7.47 -20.08
CA GLY A 205 39.22 -6.66 -18.89
C GLY A 205 38.07 -6.85 -17.88
N LEU A 206 38.14 -6.11 -16.80
CA LEU A 206 37.11 -6.13 -15.76
C LEU A 206 35.87 -5.36 -16.20
N TYR A 207 34.72 -5.98 -16.09
CA TYR A 207 33.41 -5.34 -16.23
C TYR A 207 32.69 -5.31 -14.89
N THR A 208 32.01 -4.20 -14.63
CA THR A 208 31.06 -4.04 -13.54
C THR A 208 29.69 -3.75 -14.13
N ILE A 209 28.69 -4.50 -13.71
CA ILE A 209 27.30 -4.24 -14.06
C ILE A 209 26.56 -3.92 -12.78
N THR A 210 25.88 -2.77 -12.77
CA THR A 210 24.89 -2.43 -11.74
C THR A 210 23.50 -2.61 -12.30
N TYR A 211 22.57 -3.05 -11.47
CA TYR A 211 21.20 -3.37 -11.87
C TYR A 211 20.27 -3.26 -10.67
N ASP A 212 18.97 -3.14 -10.91
CA ASP A 212 17.95 -3.25 -9.90
C ASP A 212 17.15 -4.56 -10.10
N VAL A 213 16.86 -5.24 -9.00
CA VAL A 213 15.98 -6.41 -8.96
C VAL A 213 14.71 -6.02 -8.22
N CYS A 214 13.58 -6.14 -8.90
CA CYS A 214 12.28 -5.79 -8.36
C CYS A 214 11.39 -7.04 -8.27
N THR A 215 10.57 -7.17 -7.23
CA THR A 215 9.61 -8.27 -7.14
C THR A 215 8.49 -8.12 -8.17
N VAL A 216 8.07 -9.21 -8.80
CA VAL A 216 6.94 -9.19 -9.76
C VAL A 216 5.62 -8.82 -9.05
N ALA A 217 5.44 -9.26 -7.80
CA ALA A 217 4.22 -8.99 -7.03
C ALA A 217 4.06 -7.51 -6.66
N THR A 218 5.16 -6.78 -6.46
CA THR A 218 5.20 -5.34 -6.17
C THR A 218 6.36 -4.69 -6.89
N PRO A 219 6.19 -4.30 -8.18
CA PRO A 219 7.30 -3.85 -9.03
C PRO A 219 8.01 -2.57 -8.57
N THR A 220 7.50 -1.90 -7.55
CA THR A 220 8.13 -0.73 -6.92
C THR A 220 9.10 -1.09 -5.79
N GLU A 221 9.09 -2.34 -5.34
CA GLU A 221 9.97 -2.82 -4.26
C GLU A 221 11.19 -3.49 -4.89
N CYS A 222 12.26 -2.71 -4.99
CA CYS A 222 13.50 -3.08 -5.68
C CYS A 222 14.71 -3.00 -4.74
N THR A 223 15.71 -3.81 -5.03
CA THR A 223 17.05 -3.74 -4.42
C THR A 223 18.09 -3.67 -5.53
N SER A 224 19.07 -2.78 -5.38
CA SER A 224 20.17 -2.66 -6.34
C SER A 224 21.21 -3.74 -6.10
N GLY A 225 21.71 -4.33 -7.19
CA GLY A 225 22.76 -5.32 -7.21
C GLY A 225 23.99 -4.87 -8.02
N THR A 226 25.08 -5.59 -7.82
CA THR A 226 26.32 -5.39 -8.59
C THR A 226 26.97 -6.72 -8.88
N VAL A 227 27.37 -6.93 -10.12
CA VAL A 227 28.19 -8.07 -10.54
C VAL A 227 29.48 -7.61 -11.19
N THR A 228 30.56 -8.33 -10.92
CA THR A 228 31.86 -8.11 -11.57
C THR A 228 32.31 -9.37 -12.31
N PHE A 229 32.92 -9.24 -13.46
CA PHE A 229 33.48 -10.33 -14.20
C PHE A 229 34.60 -9.86 -15.14
#